data_206f53bd95a1027d92bc728329996a2d
#
_entry.id   206f53bd95a1027d92bc728329996a2d
#
_cell.length_a   1.000
_cell.length_b   1.000
_cell.length_c   1.000
_cell.angle_alpha   90.00
_cell.angle_beta   90.00
_cell.angle_gamma   90.00
#
_symmetry.space_group_name_H-M   'P 1'
#
loop_
_entity.id
_entity.type
_entity.pdbx_description
1 polymer ?
#
loop_
_entity_poly.entity_id
_entity_poly.type
_entity_poly.pdbx_seq_one_letter_code
_entity_poly.pdbx_strand_id
1 'polypeptide(L)'
;MRKFNITGLCVPQKNYMVDITNKLEQIKLMIAEEEYFTINRGRQYGKTTTLFALESFLENEYTVISISFGGMGEKNFRNEENFCQEFLIRIRQALRLASYPTKEIEKWKDDLVNDFSTLSRHITQACQNSMKPYVLMIDEVDKASNNLVV
;
A
#
# COMPACT_ATOMS: atom_id res chain seq x y z
N MET A 1 -23.46 3.13 -22.27
CA MET A 1 -22.36 3.72 -23.09
C MET A 1 -21.17 4.00 -22.18
N ARG A 2 -20.00 3.47 -22.52
CA ARG A 2 -18.76 3.75 -21.77
C ARG A 2 -18.25 5.16 -22.08
N LYS A 3 -17.70 5.84 -21.07
CA LYS A 3 -17.16 7.20 -21.18
C LYS A 3 -15.67 7.22 -20.85
N PHE A 4 -14.94 8.18 -21.39
CA PHE A 4 -13.57 8.45 -20.94
C PHE A 4 -13.61 9.09 -19.56
N ASN A 5 -12.80 8.57 -18.66
CA ASN A 5 -12.60 9.15 -17.32
C ASN A 5 -11.43 10.13 -17.37
N ILE A 6 -11.65 11.35 -16.92
CA ILE A 6 -10.64 12.42 -16.87
C ILE A 6 -10.06 12.63 -15.47
N THR A 7 -10.69 12.07 -14.44
CA THR A 7 -10.23 12.19 -13.05
C THR A 7 -10.60 10.95 -12.25
N GLY A 8 -9.71 10.52 -11.35
CA GLY A 8 -9.97 9.45 -10.40
C GLY A 8 -9.93 8.02 -10.98
N LEU A 9 -10.58 7.11 -10.29
CA LEU A 9 -10.58 5.68 -10.62
C LEU A 9 -11.43 5.36 -11.84
N CYS A 10 -10.87 4.62 -12.81
CA CYS A 10 -11.62 4.06 -13.94
C CYS A 10 -12.28 2.73 -13.55
N VAL A 11 -13.56 2.60 -13.90
CA VAL A 11 -14.36 1.40 -13.67
C VAL A 11 -14.67 0.73 -15.01
N PRO A 12 -14.31 -0.56 -15.22
CA PRO A 12 -14.42 -1.24 -16.52
C PRO A 12 -15.82 -1.21 -17.14
N GLN A 13 -16.86 -1.25 -16.29
CA GLN A 13 -18.24 -1.23 -16.74
C GLN A 13 -18.71 0.16 -17.22
N LYS A 14 -18.04 1.23 -16.78
CA LYS A 14 -18.43 2.62 -17.02
C LYS A 14 -17.47 3.39 -17.92
N ASN A 15 -16.20 2.97 -17.95
CA ASN A 15 -15.12 3.71 -18.61
C ASN A 15 -14.43 2.85 -19.67
N TYR A 16 -13.83 3.50 -20.68
CA TYR A 16 -12.86 2.85 -21.53
C TYR A 16 -11.56 2.65 -20.76
N MET A 17 -11.07 1.42 -20.73
CA MET A 17 -9.82 1.05 -20.05
C MET A 17 -8.86 0.41 -21.04
N VAL A 18 -7.59 0.69 -20.87
CA VAL A 18 -6.52 -0.06 -21.53
C VAL A 18 -6.38 -1.40 -20.81
N ASP A 19 -6.20 -2.48 -21.58
CA ASP A 19 -5.88 -3.79 -21.02
C ASP A 19 -4.49 -3.72 -20.36
N ILE A 20 -4.45 -3.92 -19.04
CA ILE A 20 -3.23 -3.88 -18.22
C ILE A 20 -2.85 -5.27 -17.71
N THR A 21 -3.50 -6.33 -18.16
CA THR A 21 -3.32 -7.70 -17.65
C THR A 21 -1.86 -8.14 -17.70
N ASN A 22 -1.20 -7.97 -18.85
CA ASN A 22 0.22 -8.33 -19.00
C ASN A 22 1.11 -7.59 -18.00
N LYS A 23 0.77 -6.34 -17.69
CA LYS A 23 1.50 -5.55 -16.72
C LYS A 23 1.29 -6.05 -15.30
N LEU A 24 0.05 -6.40 -14.94
CA LEU A 24 -0.25 -6.99 -13.62
C LEU A 24 0.48 -8.31 -13.42
N GLU A 25 0.57 -9.15 -14.45
CA GLU A 25 1.34 -10.40 -14.41
C GLU A 25 2.84 -10.17 -14.21
N GLN A 26 3.43 -9.20 -14.90
CA GLN A 26 4.84 -8.82 -14.70
C GLN A 26 5.08 -8.32 -13.27
N ILE A 27 4.20 -7.49 -12.73
CA ILE A 27 4.30 -7.00 -11.35
C ILE A 27 4.18 -8.17 -10.38
N LYS A 28 3.27 -9.11 -10.60
CA LYS A 28 3.13 -10.31 -9.76
C LYS A 28 4.39 -11.16 -9.75
N LEU A 29 5.08 -11.32 -10.87
CA LEU A 29 6.36 -12.02 -10.94
C LEU A 29 7.43 -11.33 -10.09
N MET A 30 7.57 -10.00 -10.16
CA MET A 30 8.51 -9.25 -9.32
C MET A 30 8.17 -9.41 -7.82
N ILE A 31 6.89 -9.42 -7.46
CA ILE A 31 6.45 -9.67 -6.09
C ILE A 31 6.83 -11.08 -5.64
N ALA A 32 6.65 -12.10 -6.49
CA ALA A 32 7.00 -13.48 -6.19
C ALA A 32 8.51 -13.69 -6.01
N GLU A 33 9.33 -12.85 -6.64
CA GLU A 33 10.79 -12.79 -6.49
C GLU A 33 11.24 -11.91 -5.29
N GLU A 34 10.30 -11.44 -4.48
CA GLU A 34 10.53 -10.59 -3.31
C GLU A 34 11.27 -9.28 -3.65
N GLU A 35 11.06 -8.76 -4.85
CA GLU A 35 11.69 -7.51 -5.32
C GLU A 35 11.00 -6.27 -4.75
N TYR A 36 11.81 -5.27 -4.41
CA TYR A 36 11.33 -3.91 -4.14
C TYR A 36 11.35 -3.11 -5.44
N PHE A 37 10.21 -2.56 -5.84
CA PHE A 37 10.13 -1.80 -7.09
C PHE A 37 9.20 -0.60 -6.95
N THR A 38 9.33 0.33 -7.87
CA THR A 38 8.46 1.51 -7.97
C THR A 38 7.68 1.50 -9.28
N ILE A 39 6.41 1.89 -9.21
CA ILE A 39 5.57 2.12 -10.38
C ILE A 39 5.60 3.62 -10.67
N ASN A 40 6.50 4.01 -11.58
CA ASN A 40 6.66 5.41 -11.97
C ASN A 40 5.68 5.75 -13.10
N ARG A 41 4.64 6.52 -12.79
CA ARG A 41 3.71 7.09 -13.78
C ARG A 41 3.35 8.52 -13.39
N GLY A 42 3.23 9.40 -14.37
CA GLY A 42 2.70 10.75 -14.16
C GLY A 42 1.29 10.72 -13.54
N ARG A 43 0.96 11.74 -12.76
CA ARG A 43 -0.30 11.82 -11.97
C ARG A 43 -1.58 11.53 -12.75
N GLN A 44 -1.61 11.79 -14.07
CA GLN A 44 -2.78 11.62 -14.92
C GLN A 44 -2.82 10.30 -15.71
N TYR A 45 -1.87 9.39 -15.50
CA TYR A 45 -1.72 8.18 -16.31
C TYR A 45 -2.22 6.88 -15.64
N GLY A 46 -3.28 6.96 -14.83
CA GLY A 46 -3.97 5.79 -14.32
C GLY A 46 -3.24 5.02 -13.21
N LYS A 47 -2.36 5.69 -12.44
CA LYS A 47 -1.63 5.07 -11.31
C LYS A 47 -2.59 4.49 -10.28
N THR A 48 -3.57 5.27 -9.81
CA THR A 48 -4.59 4.81 -8.86
C THR A 48 -5.40 3.64 -9.41
N THR A 49 -5.77 3.68 -10.69
CA THR A 49 -6.49 2.58 -11.35
C THR A 49 -5.62 1.33 -11.42
N THR A 50 -4.32 1.46 -11.67
CA THR A 50 -3.38 0.33 -11.71
C THR A 50 -3.21 -0.28 -10.32
N LEU A 51 -3.08 0.52 -9.26
CA LEU A 51 -2.98 0.03 -7.89
C LEU A 51 -4.24 -0.71 -7.45
N PHE A 52 -5.42 -0.18 -7.76
CA PHE A 52 -6.69 -0.85 -7.46
C PHE A 52 -6.84 -2.18 -8.21
N ALA A 53 -6.47 -2.22 -9.50
CA ALA A 53 -6.50 -3.46 -10.28
C ALA A 53 -5.49 -4.49 -9.75
N LEU A 54 -4.32 -4.04 -9.31
CA LEU A 54 -3.29 -4.89 -8.72
C LEU A 54 -3.74 -5.47 -7.38
N GLU A 55 -4.39 -4.67 -6.53
CA GLU A 55 -4.97 -5.14 -5.27
C GLU A 55 -5.94 -6.31 -5.50
N SER A 56 -6.91 -6.14 -6.40
CA SER A 56 -7.87 -7.19 -6.75
C SER A 56 -7.21 -8.42 -7.42
N PHE A 57 -6.13 -8.21 -8.16
CA PHE A 57 -5.40 -9.30 -8.82
C PHE A 57 -4.59 -10.17 -7.85
N LEU A 58 -4.14 -9.59 -6.73
CA LEU A 58 -3.29 -10.26 -5.74
C LEU A 58 -4.05 -10.82 -4.53
N GLU A 59 -5.26 -10.37 -4.24
CA GLU A 59 -5.98 -10.63 -2.98
C GLU A 59 -6.18 -12.12 -2.65
N ASN A 60 -6.22 -13.01 -3.66
CA ASN A 60 -6.38 -14.44 -3.44
C ASN A 60 -5.13 -15.10 -2.85
N GLU A 61 -3.95 -14.61 -3.19
CA GLU A 61 -2.66 -15.21 -2.82
C GLU A 61 -1.93 -14.44 -1.72
N TYR A 62 -2.20 -13.15 -1.61
CA TYR A 62 -1.53 -12.22 -0.70
C TYR A 62 -2.51 -11.49 0.20
N THR A 63 -2.03 -11.08 1.37
CA THR A 63 -2.68 -10.03 2.15
C THR A 63 -2.17 -8.69 1.63
N VAL A 64 -3.02 -7.96 0.90
CA VAL A 64 -2.63 -6.71 0.27
C VAL A 64 -2.94 -5.54 1.20
N ILE A 65 -1.94 -4.72 1.48
CA ILE A 65 -2.04 -3.51 2.28
C ILE A 65 -1.72 -2.31 1.39
N SER A 66 -2.72 -1.49 1.12
CA SER A 66 -2.58 -0.28 0.29
C SER A 66 -2.71 0.96 1.17
N ILE A 67 -1.63 1.72 1.28
CA ILE A 67 -1.57 2.97 2.04
C ILE A 67 -1.12 4.12 1.16
N SER A 68 -1.38 5.36 1.60
CA SER A 68 -0.88 6.56 0.96
C SER A 68 -0.21 7.46 2.00
N PHE A 69 0.88 8.12 1.63
CA PHE A 69 1.46 9.21 2.43
C PHE A 69 0.76 10.55 2.17
N GLY A 70 -0.15 10.60 1.20
CA GLY A 70 -1.04 11.74 1.02
C GLY A 70 -1.86 12.01 2.28
N GLY A 71 -1.97 13.27 2.67
CA GLY A 71 -2.68 13.68 3.88
C GLY A 71 -1.96 13.40 5.21
N MET A 72 -0.74 12.82 5.21
CA MET A 72 0.12 12.86 6.38
C MET A 72 0.63 14.28 6.61
N GLY A 73 0.42 14.80 7.81
CA GLY A 73 0.94 16.11 8.19
C GLY A 73 2.45 16.10 8.40
N GLU A 74 3.12 17.24 8.22
CA GLU A 74 4.57 17.37 8.43
C GLU A 74 5.03 16.87 9.80
N LYS A 75 4.21 17.02 10.86
CA LYS A 75 4.54 16.49 12.19
C LYS A 75 4.80 14.99 12.22
N ASN A 76 4.18 14.23 11.33
CA ASN A 76 4.34 12.79 11.25
C ASN A 76 5.69 12.38 10.63
N PHE A 77 6.38 13.33 9.99
CA PHE A 77 7.69 13.14 9.41
C PHE A 77 8.83 13.78 10.23
N ARG A 78 8.54 14.40 11.38
CA ARG A 78 9.54 15.12 12.18
C ARG A 78 10.45 14.22 12.99
N ASN A 79 9.97 13.04 13.39
CA ASN A 79 10.76 12.08 14.14
C ASN A 79 10.26 10.65 13.86
N GLU A 80 11.08 9.67 14.20
CA GLU A 80 10.80 8.26 13.96
C GLU A 80 9.55 7.77 14.67
N GLU A 81 9.34 8.18 15.94
CA GLU A 81 8.21 7.74 16.75
C GLU A 81 6.87 8.13 16.08
N ASN A 82 6.71 9.40 15.70
CA ASN A 82 5.50 9.86 15.04
C ASN A 82 5.25 9.14 13.72
N PHE A 83 6.33 8.94 12.92
CA PHE A 83 6.23 8.23 11.66
C PHE A 83 5.82 6.77 11.88
N CYS A 84 6.49 6.06 12.76
CA CYS A 84 6.23 4.64 13.01
C CYS A 84 4.80 4.40 13.52
N GLN A 85 4.31 5.22 14.43
CA GLN A 85 2.95 5.12 14.94
C GLN A 85 1.91 5.43 13.85
N GLU A 86 2.09 6.50 13.08
CA GLU A 86 1.18 6.84 11.97
C GLU A 86 1.19 5.75 10.89
N PHE A 87 2.36 5.18 10.59
CA PHE A 87 2.50 4.09 9.64
C PHE A 87 1.67 2.87 10.05
N LEU A 88 1.76 2.44 11.31
CA LEU A 88 0.97 1.33 11.85
C LEU A 88 -0.53 1.65 11.87
N ILE A 89 -0.91 2.89 12.16
CA ILE A 89 -2.31 3.33 12.09
C ILE A 89 -2.85 3.19 10.67
N ARG A 90 -2.11 3.63 9.65
CA ARG A 90 -2.51 3.54 8.24
C ARG A 90 -2.64 2.11 7.77
N ILE A 91 -1.72 1.24 8.15
CA ILE A 91 -1.83 -0.20 7.86
C ILE A 91 -3.13 -0.77 8.43
N ARG A 92 -3.44 -0.51 9.69
CA ARG A 92 -4.68 -0.98 10.32
C ARG A 92 -5.94 -0.41 9.66
N GLN A 93 -5.92 0.86 9.27
CA GLN A 93 -7.02 1.49 8.53
C GLN A 93 -7.22 0.83 7.16
N ALA A 94 -6.14 0.59 6.42
CA ALA A 94 -6.18 -0.07 5.12
C ALA A 94 -6.79 -1.49 5.24
N LEU A 95 -6.34 -2.27 6.21
CA LEU A 95 -6.88 -3.61 6.47
C LEU A 95 -8.37 -3.59 6.86
N ARG A 96 -8.82 -2.59 7.64
CA ARG A 96 -10.24 -2.41 7.96
C ARG A 96 -11.07 -2.08 6.73
N LEU A 97 -10.61 -1.15 5.91
CA LEU A 97 -11.30 -0.76 4.67
C LEU A 97 -11.41 -1.92 3.68
N ALA A 98 -10.40 -2.76 3.62
CA ALA A 98 -10.41 -4.00 2.83
C ALA A 98 -11.15 -5.16 3.49
N SER A 99 -11.82 -4.93 4.64
CA SER A 99 -12.64 -5.91 5.37
C SER A 99 -11.87 -7.16 5.83
N TYR A 100 -10.59 -7.00 6.15
CA TYR A 100 -9.82 -8.08 6.78
C TYR A 100 -10.32 -8.38 8.20
N PRO A 101 -10.16 -9.63 8.69
CA PRO A 101 -10.57 -10.01 10.03
C PRO A 101 -9.88 -9.17 11.12
N THR A 102 -10.59 -8.91 12.22
CA THR A 102 -10.05 -8.15 13.37
C THR A 102 -8.72 -8.72 13.87
N LYS A 103 -8.59 -10.05 13.90
CA LYS A 103 -7.34 -10.73 14.30
C LYS A 103 -6.15 -10.33 13.42
N GLU A 104 -6.38 -10.12 12.13
CA GLU A 104 -5.33 -9.69 11.20
C GLU A 104 -4.95 -8.22 11.45
N ILE A 105 -5.94 -7.37 11.71
CA ILE A 105 -5.75 -5.94 11.97
C ILE A 105 -4.99 -5.73 13.29
N GLU A 106 -5.32 -6.48 14.35
CA GLU A 106 -4.70 -6.33 15.67
C GLU A 106 -3.23 -6.75 15.71
N LYS A 107 -2.74 -7.58 14.78
CA LYS A 107 -1.31 -7.88 14.62
C LYS A 107 -0.45 -6.63 14.39
N TRP A 108 -1.05 -5.58 13.83
CA TRP A 108 -0.38 -4.32 13.48
C TRP A 108 -0.54 -3.23 14.54
N LYS A 109 -0.98 -3.60 15.74
CA LYS A 109 -1.06 -2.70 16.89
C LYS A 109 0.12 -2.95 17.82
N ASP A 110 0.96 -1.95 17.99
CA ASP A 110 2.05 -1.97 18.97
C ASP A 110 2.39 -0.54 19.41
N ASP A 111 2.03 -0.22 20.63
CA ASP A 111 2.27 1.11 21.22
C ASP A 111 3.74 1.29 21.67
N LEU A 112 4.56 0.25 21.60
CA LEU A 112 6.00 0.27 21.96
C LEU A 112 6.90 0.55 20.75
N VAL A 113 6.35 0.56 19.55
CA VAL A 113 7.10 0.91 18.33
C VAL A 113 7.35 2.41 18.30
N ASN A 114 8.60 2.82 18.48
CA ASN A 114 9.01 4.23 18.61
C ASN A 114 10.19 4.62 17.72
N ASP A 115 10.79 3.67 17.02
CA ASP A 115 11.88 3.88 16.07
C ASP A 115 11.82 2.86 14.90
N PHE A 116 12.67 3.06 13.89
CA PHE A 116 12.70 2.16 12.73
C PHE A 116 13.16 0.74 13.07
N SER A 117 14.01 0.57 14.09
CA SER A 117 14.46 -0.75 14.54
C SER A 117 13.30 -1.56 15.13
N THR A 118 12.53 -0.96 16.03
CA THR A 118 11.35 -1.59 16.62
C THR A 118 10.26 -1.81 15.60
N LEU A 119 10.06 -0.89 14.65
CA LEU A 119 9.13 -1.05 13.53
C LEU A 119 9.52 -2.25 12.65
N SER A 120 10.80 -2.35 12.25
CA SER A 120 11.30 -3.47 11.43
C SER A 120 11.06 -4.81 12.10
N ARG A 121 11.36 -4.92 13.39
CA ARG A 121 11.12 -6.13 14.19
C ARG A 121 9.62 -6.45 14.24
N HIS A 122 8.77 -5.46 14.44
CA HIS A 122 7.33 -5.64 14.48
C HIS A 122 6.78 -6.15 13.13
N ILE A 123 7.23 -5.57 12.01
CA ILE A 123 6.88 -6.03 10.66
C ILE A 123 7.28 -7.50 10.47
N THR A 124 8.52 -7.85 10.86
CA THR A 124 9.01 -9.23 10.77
C THR A 124 8.12 -10.20 11.55
N GLN A 125 7.73 -9.86 12.76
CA GLN A 125 6.84 -10.67 13.58
C GLN A 125 5.44 -10.82 12.96
N ALA A 126 4.88 -9.72 12.41
CA ALA A 126 3.60 -9.76 11.71
C ALA A 126 3.64 -10.69 10.50
N CYS A 127 4.73 -10.64 9.71
CA CYS A 127 4.93 -11.51 8.56
C CYS A 127 5.05 -12.99 8.95
N GLN A 128 5.83 -13.30 10.00
CA GLN A 128 6.01 -14.68 10.49
C GLN A 128 4.70 -15.31 11.01
N ASN A 129 3.80 -14.49 11.54
CA ASN A 129 2.51 -14.93 12.08
C ASN A 129 1.36 -14.84 11.08
N SER A 130 1.63 -14.58 9.81
CA SER A 130 0.62 -14.48 8.76
C SER A 130 0.40 -15.79 8.03
N MET A 131 -0.85 -16.04 7.65
CA MET A 131 -1.20 -17.20 6.81
C MET A 131 -0.90 -16.97 5.33
N LYS A 132 -0.90 -15.71 4.89
CA LYS A 132 -0.56 -15.29 3.53
C LYS A 132 0.58 -14.28 3.58
N PRO A 133 1.49 -14.27 2.61
CA PRO A 133 2.50 -13.22 2.53
C PRO A 133 1.82 -11.85 2.33
N TYR A 134 2.44 -10.81 2.88
CA TYR A 134 2.00 -9.44 2.71
C TYR A 134 2.56 -8.80 1.45
N VAL A 135 1.74 -8.00 0.79
CA VAL A 135 2.17 -7.02 -0.20
C VAL A 135 1.79 -5.64 0.29
N LEU A 136 2.78 -4.80 0.54
CA LEU A 136 2.58 -3.41 0.93
C LEU A 136 2.75 -2.51 -0.29
N MET A 137 1.69 -1.78 -0.62
CA MET A 137 1.70 -0.77 -1.67
C MET A 137 1.61 0.61 -1.03
N ILE A 138 2.57 1.48 -1.36
CA ILE A 138 2.62 2.85 -0.83
C ILE A 138 2.46 3.84 -1.98
N ASP A 139 1.41 4.63 -1.93
CA ASP A 139 1.18 5.74 -2.86
C ASP A 139 1.68 7.08 -2.27
N GLU A 140 1.96 8.04 -3.15
CA GLU A 140 2.39 9.40 -2.78
C GLU A 140 3.59 9.44 -1.84
N VAL A 141 4.59 8.59 -2.08
CA VAL A 141 5.85 8.54 -1.29
C VAL A 141 6.60 9.88 -1.34
N ASP A 142 6.43 10.65 -2.42
CA ASP A 142 6.98 12.00 -2.59
C ASP A 142 6.47 13.02 -1.55
N LYS A 143 5.41 12.68 -0.82
CA LYS A 143 4.90 13.49 0.29
C LYS A 143 5.67 13.30 1.60
N ALA A 144 6.51 12.26 1.68
CA ALA A 144 7.40 12.10 2.82
C ALA A 144 8.36 13.29 2.90
N SER A 145 8.53 13.84 4.10
CA SER A 145 9.51 14.91 4.34
C SER A 145 10.92 14.35 4.16
N ASN A 146 11.80 15.11 3.47
CA ASN A 146 13.20 14.75 3.25
C ASN A 146 14.01 14.51 4.54
N ASN A 147 13.43 14.78 5.71
CA ASN A 147 14.11 14.63 7.01
C ASN A 147 14.06 13.19 7.56
N LEU A 148 13.24 12.31 6.98
CA LEU A 148 13.07 10.93 7.46
C LEU A 148 13.37 9.84 6.42
N VAL A 149 13.37 10.18 5.15
CA VAL A 149 13.46 9.22 4.04
C VAL A 149 14.71 9.47 3.19
N VAL A 150 15.77 9.87 3.82
CA VAL A 150 17.09 9.95 3.17
C VAL A 150 17.93 8.76 3.55
#